data_eb456f64f12b40057a62084937aeba5a
#
_entry.id   eb456f64f12b40057a62084937aeba5a
#
_cell.length_a   1.000
_cell.length_b   1.000
_cell.length_c   1.000
_cell.angle_alpha   90.00
_cell.angle_beta   90.00
_cell.angle_gamma   90.00
#
_symmetry.space_group_name_H-M   'P 1'
#
loop_
_entity.id
_entity.type
_entity.pdbx_description
1 polymer ?
#
loop_
_entity_poly.entity_id
_entity_poly.type
_entity_poly.pdbx_seq_one_letter_code
_entity_poly.pdbx_strand_id
1 'polypeptide(L)'
;MDYYKWNKEKNERLKTERGISFEQITMHVERVDLLDIVTHPNQSKHPNQQVLVVEINNYVYLVPFIENKNGKFLKTIIPSRKATRDYLGGNNGKNDTR
;
A
#
# COMPACT_ATOMS: atom_id res chain seq x y z
N MET A 1 4.51 -6.43 17.98
CA MET A 1 3.54 -6.94 17.02
C MET A 1 2.67 -5.81 16.49
N ASP A 2 2.53 -5.72 15.20
CA ASP A 2 1.72 -4.68 14.59
C ASP A 2 0.29 -5.14 14.44
N TYR A 3 -0.61 -4.26 14.80
CA TYR A 3 -2.03 -4.50 14.59
C TYR A 3 -2.49 -3.67 13.41
N TYR A 4 -3.16 -4.32 12.48
CA TYR A 4 -3.72 -3.64 11.32
C TYR A 4 -5.24 -3.61 11.46
N LYS A 5 -5.82 -2.43 11.29
CA LYS A 5 -7.25 -2.24 11.36
C LYS A 5 -7.72 -1.53 10.12
N TRP A 6 -8.97 -1.72 9.77
CA TRP A 6 -9.56 -1.08 8.60
C TRP A 6 -11.06 -1.04 8.75
N ASN A 7 -11.70 -0.27 7.88
CA ASN A 7 -13.15 -0.20 7.83
C ASN A 7 -13.67 -1.43 7.10
N LYS A 8 -14.58 -2.15 7.74
CA LYS A 8 -15.08 -3.41 7.21
C LYS A 8 -15.84 -3.20 5.89
N GLU A 9 -16.66 -2.16 5.84
CA GLU A 9 -17.43 -1.89 4.63
C GLU A 9 -16.55 -1.49 3.47
N LYS A 10 -15.50 -0.71 3.75
CA LYS A 10 -14.53 -0.34 2.73
C LYS A 10 -13.84 -1.58 2.19
N ASN A 11 -13.48 -2.50 3.07
CA ASN A 11 -12.81 -3.75 2.67
C ASN A 11 -13.69 -4.56 1.73
N GLU A 12 -14.98 -4.69 2.07
CA GLU A 12 -15.89 -5.44 1.21
C GLU A 12 -16.06 -4.77 -0.14
N ARG A 13 -16.10 -3.45 -0.17
CA ARG A 13 -16.21 -2.71 -1.42
C ARG A 13 -14.98 -2.92 -2.30
N LEU A 14 -13.79 -2.89 -1.70
CA LEU A 14 -12.56 -3.11 -2.45
C LEU A 14 -12.52 -4.52 -3.05
N LYS A 15 -12.98 -5.52 -2.30
CA LYS A 15 -13.05 -6.89 -2.81
C LYS A 15 -13.96 -6.94 -4.04
N THR A 16 -15.11 -6.30 -3.96
CA THR A 16 -16.09 -6.34 -5.04
C THR A 16 -15.63 -5.55 -6.25
N GLU A 17 -15.09 -4.35 -6.03
CA GLU A 17 -14.79 -3.44 -7.12
C GLU A 17 -13.42 -3.68 -7.75
N ARG A 18 -12.45 -4.14 -6.95
CA ARG A 18 -11.07 -4.24 -7.43
C ARG A 18 -10.44 -5.59 -7.20
N GLY A 19 -11.15 -6.50 -6.54
CA GLY A 19 -10.61 -7.82 -6.28
C GLY A 19 -9.44 -7.84 -5.34
N ILE A 20 -9.34 -6.85 -4.45
CA ILE A 20 -8.25 -6.77 -3.48
C ILE A 20 -8.82 -6.47 -2.11
N SER A 21 -8.14 -6.95 -1.06
CA SER A 21 -8.60 -6.77 0.30
C SER A 21 -7.47 -6.31 1.20
N PHE A 22 -7.83 -5.75 2.35
CA PHE A 22 -6.83 -5.39 3.35
C PHE A 22 -6.15 -6.62 3.93
N GLU A 23 -6.86 -7.75 3.99
CA GLU A 23 -6.25 -9.00 4.43
C GLU A 23 -5.09 -9.40 3.52
N GLN A 24 -5.27 -9.23 2.20
CA GLN A 24 -4.18 -9.51 1.27
C GLN A 24 -2.99 -8.58 1.49
N ILE A 25 -3.27 -7.30 1.75
CA ILE A 25 -2.21 -6.33 1.99
C ILE A 25 -1.38 -6.76 3.20
N THR A 26 -2.05 -7.07 4.33
CA THR A 26 -1.31 -7.42 5.54
C THR A 26 -0.55 -8.72 5.36
N MET A 27 -1.10 -9.68 4.64
CA MET A 27 -0.41 -10.93 4.37
C MET A 27 0.88 -10.68 3.59
N HIS A 28 0.82 -9.84 2.57
CA HIS A 28 2.01 -9.55 1.77
C HIS A 28 3.04 -8.75 2.55
N VAL A 29 2.60 -7.85 3.41
CA VAL A 29 3.52 -7.11 4.26
C VAL A 29 4.28 -8.06 5.17
N GLU A 30 3.59 -9.06 5.73
CA GLU A 30 4.24 -10.03 6.61
C GLU A 30 5.16 -10.98 5.84
N ARG A 31 4.97 -11.11 4.55
CA ARG A 31 5.81 -11.97 3.71
C ARG A 31 6.94 -11.20 3.03
N VAL A 32 7.23 -10.01 3.53
CA VAL A 32 8.34 -9.18 3.05
C VAL A 32 8.13 -8.62 1.64
N ASP A 33 6.88 -8.45 1.27
CA ASP A 33 6.54 -7.78 0.01
C ASP A 33 6.33 -6.29 0.19
N LEU A 34 6.61 -5.78 1.39
CA LEU A 34 6.58 -4.35 1.67
C LEU A 34 7.86 -3.74 1.09
N LEU A 35 7.68 -2.86 0.11
CA LEU A 35 8.81 -2.25 -0.57
C LEU A 35 9.29 -0.99 0.14
N ASP A 36 8.38 -0.26 0.77
CA ASP A 36 8.75 1.00 1.38
C ASP A 36 7.61 1.49 2.27
N ILE A 37 7.93 2.42 3.17
CA ILE A 37 6.93 3.16 3.94
C ILE A 37 7.31 4.63 3.77
N VAL A 38 6.41 5.41 3.19
CA VAL A 38 6.71 6.80 2.89
C VAL A 38 5.72 7.73 3.54
N THR A 39 6.13 8.97 3.76
CA THR A 39 5.25 10.00 4.29
C THR A 39 4.27 10.43 3.20
N HIS A 40 3.01 10.63 3.59
CA HIS A 40 2.01 11.10 2.64
C HIS A 40 2.49 12.43 2.02
N PRO A 41 2.43 12.58 0.70
CA PRO A 41 2.98 13.77 0.06
C PRO A 41 2.27 15.07 0.43
N ASN A 42 1.02 15.00 0.87
CA ASN A 42 0.27 16.19 1.26
C ASN A 42 0.01 16.17 2.77
N GLN A 43 1.01 16.57 3.56
CA GLN A 43 0.91 16.53 5.00
C GLN A 43 -0.06 17.58 5.56
N SER A 44 -0.27 18.69 4.85
CA SER A 44 -1.21 19.69 5.35
C SER A 44 -2.64 19.18 5.34
N LYS A 45 -3.00 18.37 4.35
CA LYS A 45 -4.33 17.77 4.26
C LYS A 45 -4.42 16.43 4.99
N HIS A 46 -3.28 15.73 5.09
CA HIS A 46 -3.24 14.39 5.68
C HIS A 46 -2.13 14.33 6.71
N PRO A 47 -2.29 15.08 7.83
CA PRO A 47 -1.24 15.13 8.84
C PRO A 47 -1.03 13.74 9.46
N ASN A 48 0.22 13.41 9.67
CA ASN A 48 0.63 12.14 10.29
C ASN A 48 0.24 10.91 9.50
N GLN A 49 -0.12 11.07 8.23
CA GLN A 49 -0.48 9.95 7.39
C GLN A 49 0.75 9.47 6.62
N GLN A 50 0.93 8.16 6.63
CA GLN A 50 2.01 7.51 5.89
C GLN A 50 1.40 6.55 4.88
N VAL A 51 2.25 6.01 4.00
CA VAL A 51 1.78 5.13 2.94
C VAL A 51 2.66 3.89 2.91
N LEU A 52 2.03 2.72 2.99
CA LEU A 52 2.73 1.46 2.72
C LEU A 52 2.82 1.27 1.21
N VAL A 53 3.99 0.87 0.74
CA VAL A 53 4.19 0.55 -0.67
C VAL A 53 4.37 -0.95 -0.76
N VAL A 54 3.40 -1.65 -1.33
CA VAL A 54 3.31 -3.11 -1.26
C VAL A 54 3.22 -3.69 -2.67
N GLU A 55 4.01 -4.75 -2.91
CA GLU A 55 3.95 -5.46 -4.18
C GLU A 55 3.04 -6.67 -4.06
N ILE A 56 2.11 -6.81 -5.01
CA ILE A 56 1.26 -7.99 -5.13
C ILE A 56 1.20 -8.36 -6.60
N ASN A 57 1.67 -9.55 -6.94
CA ASN A 57 1.62 -10.08 -8.33
C ASN A 57 2.27 -9.12 -9.33
N ASN A 58 3.44 -8.59 -8.97
CA ASN A 58 4.23 -7.71 -9.84
C ASN A 58 3.55 -6.37 -10.10
N TYR A 59 2.67 -5.97 -9.21
CA TYR A 59 2.04 -4.65 -9.28
C TYR A 59 2.12 -3.98 -7.92
N VAL A 60 2.31 -2.67 -7.90
CA VAL A 60 2.50 -1.94 -6.64
C VAL A 60 1.21 -1.24 -6.23
N TYR A 61 0.86 -1.44 -4.96
CA TYR A 61 -0.30 -0.80 -4.35
C TYR A 61 0.16 0.13 -3.25
N LEU A 62 -0.50 1.27 -3.15
CA LEU A 62 -0.24 2.24 -2.10
C LEU A 62 -1.36 2.15 -1.08
N VAL A 63 -0.99 2.03 0.19
CA VAL A 63 -1.97 1.86 1.26
C VAL A 63 -1.74 2.94 2.30
N PRO A 64 -2.44 4.07 2.19
CA PRO A 64 -2.34 5.12 3.22
C PRO A 64 -2.81 4.62 4.56
N PHE A 65 -2.11 5.00 5.62
CA PHE A 65 -2.47 4.56 6.95
C PHE A 65 -2.11 5.62 7.98
N ILE A 66 -2.74 5.50 9.14
CA ILE A 66 -2.43 6.32 10.30
C ILE A 66 -2.05 5.37 11.43
N GLU A 67 -0.96 5.65 12.10
CA GLU A 67 -0.50 4.83 13.21
C GLU A 67 -0.77 5.54 14.53
N ASN A 68 -1.27 4.79 15.50
CA ASN A 68 -1.42 5.26 16.85
C ASN A 68 -1.09 4.11 17.81
N LYS A 69 -1.31 4.33 19.11
CA LYS A 69 -0.93 3.33 20.09
C LYS A 69 -1.72 2.03 19.98
N ASN A 70 -2.85 2.06 19.25
CA ASN A 70 -3.66 0.86 19.05
C ASN A 70 -3.32 0.12 17.77
N GLY A 71 -2.38 0.62 16.99
CA GLY A 71 -1.95 -0.03 15.77
C GLY A 71 -2.03 0.88 14.55
N LYS A 72 -2.08 0.26 13.40
CA LYS A 72 -2.11 0.98 12.12
C LYS A 72 -3.50 0.84 11.50
N PHE A 73 -4.14 1.96 11.24
CA PHE A 73 -5.43 1.97 10.58
C PHE A 73 -5.22 2.22 9.09
N LEU A 74 -5.51 1.19 8.29
CA LEU A 74 -5.35 1.25 6.84
C LEU A 74 -6.55 1.94 6.23
N LYS A 75 -6.31 3.01 5.45
CA LYS A 75 -7.40 3.86 4.96
C LYS A 75 -8.02 3.34 3.67
N THR A 76 -7.19 2.96 2.72
CA THR A 76 -7.67 2.48 1.44
C THR A 76 -6.53 1.75 0.75
N ILE A 77 -6.81 1.20 -0.44
CA ILE A 77 -5.81 0.51 -1.26
C ILE A 77 -5.87 1.13 -2.65
N ILE A 78 -4.76 1.68 -3.11
CA ILE A 78 -4.70 2.38 -4.39
C ILE A 78 -3.70 1.70 -5.31
N PRO A 79 -4.14 1.10 -6.42
CA PRO A 79 -3.18 0.58 -7.40
C PRO A 79 -2.46 1.74 -8.04
N SER A 80 -1.16 1.62 -8.21
CA SER A 80 -0.35 2.73 -8.72
C SER A 80 0.55 2.26 -9.86
N ARG A 81 0.24 2.72 -11.05
CA ARG A 81 1.08 2.43 -12.21
C ARG A 81 2.44 3.11 -12.07
N LYS A 82 2.44 4.35 -11.58
CA LYS A 82 3.69 5.08 -11.40
C LYS A 82 4.60 4.38 -10.39
N ALA A 83 4.04 3.98 -9.26
CA ALA A 83 4.84 3.28 -8.25
C ALA A 83 5.31 1.93 -8.76
N THR A 84 4.49 1.23 -9.52
CA THR A 84 4.90 -0.03 -10.13
C THR A 84 6.13 0.19 -11.01
N ARG A 85 6.09 1.22 -11.84
CA ARG A 85 7.22 1.54 -12.70
C ARG A 85 8.45 1.94 -11.88
N ASP A 86 8.24 2.77 -10.86
CA ASP A 86 9.35 3.32 -10.09
C ASP A 86 10.04 2.26 -9.23
N TYR A 87 9.29 1.31 -8.71
CA TYR A 87 9.85 0.30 -7.80
C TYR A 87 10.18 -1.01 -8.50
N LEU A 88 9.48 -1.38 -9.55
CA LEU A 88 9.66 -2.67 -10.20
C LEU A 88 10.15 -2.57 -11.63
N GLY A 89 9.81 -1.51 -12.34
CA GLY A 89 10.07 -1.41 -13.76
C GLY A 89 11.45 -0.98 -14.13
N GLY A 90 12.23 -0.66 -13.16
CA GLY A 90 13.54 -0.17 -13.41
C GLY A 90 14.41 -1.15 -14.09
N ASN A 91 14.36 -1.62 -14.42
CA ASN A 91 15.02 -2.49 -14.76
C ASN A 91 14.85 -3.17 -15.69
N ASN A 92 14.10 -2.62 -15.81
CA ASN A 92 13.74 -3.06 -16.56
C ASN A 92 13.88 -2.95 -17.31
N GLY A 93 14.09 -2.74 -17.26
CA GLY A 93 13.95 -2.57 -17.75
C GLY A 93 14.21 -2.17 -18.20
N LYS A 94 14.64 -1.94 -18.09
CA LYS A 94 14.78 -1.39 -18.12
C LYS A 94 15.03 -1.15 -18.40
N ASN A 95 15.44 -1.18 -18.37
CA ASN A 95 15.68 -0.78 -18.28
C ASN A 95 15.92 -0.46 -18.61
N ASP A 96 16.24 -0.24 -18.82
CA ASP A 96 16.48 0.26 -18.90
C ASP A 96 16.96 0.70 -19.15
N THR A 97 17.26 0.89 -19.47
CA THR A 97 17.63 1.37 -19.37
C THR A 97 17.78 1.71 -19.62
N ARG A 98 17.95 2.02 -19.89
CA ARG A 98 17.91 2.34 -19.67
C ARG A 98 18.15 2.53 -19.75
#